data_f1fce215c8a7c00a8dd519f6eaec1fbb
#
_entry.id   f1fce215c8a7c00a8dd519f6eaec1fbb
#
_cell.length_a   1.000
_cell.length_b   1.000
_cell.length_c   1.000
_cell.angle_alpha   90.00
_cell.angle_beta   90.00
_cell.angle_gamma   90.00
#
_symmetry.space_group_name_H-M   'P 1'
#
loop_
_entity.id
_entity.type
_entity.pdbx_description
1 polymer ?
#
loop_
_entity_poly.entity_id
_entity_poly.type
_entity_poly.pdbx_seq_one_letter_code
_entity_poly.pdbx_strand_id
1 'polypeptide(L)'
;MDIYELQAHRRTIRKFLNKPIEYDILKKFVEYARLSASARNLQPIRYYIANTDDITHEIFKNVSWAGYLKGEHSPSFKEQPKAYILFLYDKSETENPKWDIGAASHSIQLMAVHEGMGTCWMGAIKRENILEICNVDKKYTLDSLLAIGYPAESPMIEEMTDGDCKYYLDEKKTLHVPKLSLDDVLIK
;
A
#
# COMPACT_ATOMS: atom_id res chain seq x y z
N MET A 1 -16.45 12.75 -0.98
CA MET A 1 -16.59 11.51 -1.77
C MET A 1 -17.41 10.52 -0.98
N ASP A 2 -18.37 9.87 -1.60
CA ASP A 2 -19.02 8.71 -0.99
C ASP A 2 -18.09 7.48 -1.05
N ILE A 3 -18.53 6.35 -0.49
CA ILE A 3 -17.67 5.16 -0.40
C ILE A 3 -17.37 4.54 -1.77
N TYR A 4 -18.29 4.64 -2.72
CA TYR A 4 -18.09 4.16 -4.08
C TYR A 4 -17.05 5.04 -4.80
N GLU A 5 -17.15 6.36 -4.66
CA GLU A 5 -16.19 7.30 -5.22
C GLU A 5 -14.79 7.07 -4.64
N LEU A 6 -14.67 6.87 -3.31
CA LEU A 6 -13.39 6.54 -2.67
C LEU A 6 -12.78 5.28 -3.28
N GLN A 7 -13.58 4.23 -3.45
CA GLN A 7 -13.13 2.98 -4.07
C GLN A 7 -12.72 3.16 -5.53
N ALA A 8 -13.47 3.96 -6.29
CA ALA A 8 -13.16 4.25 -7.69
C ALA A 8 -11.89 5.10 -7.84
N HIS A 9 -11.61 6.02 -6.91
CA HIS A 9 -10.40 6.84 -6.92
C HIS A 9 -9.17 6.13 -6.37
N ARG A 10 -9.34 5.18 -5.44
CA ARG A 10 -8.22 4.45 -4.86
C ARG A 10 -7.44 3.68 -5.94
N ARG A 11 -6.28 4.17 -6.29
CA ARG A 11 -5.32 3.49 -7.18
C ARG A 11 -3.98 3.34 -6.45
N THR A 12 -3.16 2.41 -6.93
CA THR A 12 -1.78 2.30 -6.46
C THR A 12 -0.99 3.50 -6.94
N ILE A 13 -0.46 4.27 -6.01
CA ILE A 13 0.40 5.44 -6.26
C ILE A 13 1.84 5.05 -5.96
N ARG A 14 2.75 5.32 -6.89
CA ARG A 14 4.17 5.01 -6.75
C ARG A 14 5.05 6.24 -6.69
N LYS A 15 4.58 7.37 -7.22
CA LYS A 15 5.27 8.65 -7.20
C LYS A 15 4.59 9.62 -6.25
N PHE A 16 5.35 10.22 -5.37
CA PHE A 16 4.84 11.06 -4.30
C PHE A 16 5.50 12.44 -4.31
N LEU A 17 4.74 13.43 -3.85
CA LEU A 17 5.25 14.76 -3.60
C LEU A 17 6.15 14.75 -2.36
N ASN A 18 7.17 15.60 -2.35
CA ASN A 18 8.02 15.80 -1.19
C ASN A 18 7.31 16.65 -0.12
N LYS A 19 6.21 16.12 0.43
CA LYS A 19 5.39 16.78 1.44
C LYS A 19 5.29 15.85 2.66
N PRO A 20 5.72 16.29 3.86
CA PRO A 20 5.68 15.48 5.07
C PRO A 20 4.25 15.12 5.46
N ILE A 21 4.11 14.04 6.23
CA ILE A 21 2.84 13.58 6.80
C ILE A 21 2.97 13.63 8.32
N GLU A 22 2.02 14.29 8.97
CA GLU A 22 1.96 14.34 10.43
C GLU A 22 1.71 12.96 11.01
N TYR A 23 2.44 12.61 12.07
CA TYR A 23 2.35 11.29 12.72
C TYR A 23 0.93 10.95 13.18
N ASP A 24 0.17 11.94 13.67
CA ASP A 24 -1.20 11.73 14.12
C ASP A 24 -2.17 11.35 13.00
N ILE A 25 -1.91 11.75 11.75
CA ILE A 25 -2.67 11.28 10.59
C ILE A 25 -2.41 9.79 10.35
N LEU A 26 -1.16 9.36 10.44
CA LEU A 26 -0.78 7.95 10.29
C LEU A 26 -1.34 7.09 11.42
N LYS A 27 -1.41 7.61 12.63
CA LYS A 27 -2.09 6.94 13.77
C LYS A 27 -3.58 6.74 13.50
N LYS A 28 -4.26 7.73 12.90
CA LYS A 28 -5.65 7.57 12.48
C LYS A 28 -5.81 6.43 11.47
N PHE A 29 -4.88 6.29 10.52
CA PHE A 29 -4.92 5.18 9.57
C PHE A 29 -4.82 3.81 10.25
N VAL A 30 -3.96 3.68 11.26
CA VAL A 30 -3.86 2.48 12.07
C VAL A 30 -5.14 2.26 12.89
N GLU A 31 -5.76 3.34 13.40
CA GLU A 31 -7.05 3.24 14.11
C GLU A 31 -8.15 2.68 13.19
N TYR A 32 -8.23 3.11 11.93
CA TYR A 32 -9.17 2.50 10.96
C TYR A 32 -8.84 1.04 10.68
N ALA A 33 -7.56 0.71 10.52
CA ALA A 33 -7.12 -0.65 10.30
C ALA A 33 -7.51 -1.59 11.44
N ARG A 34 -7.36 -1.16 12.70
CA ARG A 34 -7.70 -1.98 13.86
C ARG A 34 -9.21 -2.24 14.01
N LEU A 35 -10.07 -1.41 13.37
CA LEU A 35 -11.52 -1.61 13.34
C LEU A 35 -11.98 -2.56 12.22
N SER A 36 -11.06 -3.03 11.38
CA SER A 36 -11.36 -3.98 10.33
C SER A 36 -11.75 -5.34 10.89
N ALA A 37 -12.52 -6.10 10.09
CA ALA A 37 -12.85 -7.47 10.45
C ALA A 37 -11.59 -8.32 10.63
N SER A 38 -11.62 -9.20 11.62
CA SER A 38 -10.57 -10.17 11.91
C SER A 38 -11.17 -11.55 12.12
N ALA A 39 -10.56 -12.57 11.52
CA ALA A 39 -11.02 -13.94 11.63
C ALA A 39 -11.08 -14.36 13.11
N ARG A 40 -12.26 -14.84 13.56
CA ARG A 40 -12.51 -15.20 14.97
C ARG A 40 -12.22 -14.07 15.97
N ASN A 41 -12.11 -12.81 15.48
CA ASN A 41 -11.69 -11.65 16.27
C ASN A 41 -10.31 -11.79 16.93
N LEU A 42 -9.39 -12.52 16.31
CA LEU A 42 -8.04 -12.78 16.85
C LEU A 42 -7.14 -11.54 16.85
N GLN A 43 -7.37 -10.60 15.93
CA GLN A 43 -6.64 -9.33 15.84
C GLN A 43 -5.11 -9.49 15.87
N PRO A 44 -4.53 -10.36 15.02
CA PRO A 44 -3.13 -10.76 15.12
C PRO A 44 -2.15 -9.71 14.63
N ILE A 45 -2.63 -8.63 13.98
CA ILE A 45 -1.76 -7.67 13.31
C ILE A 45 -1.22 -6.66 14.31
N ARG A 46 0.06 -6.35 14.15
CA ARG A 46 0.74 -5.21 14.78
C ARG A 46 1.24 -4.28 13.68
N TYR A 47 1.33 -3.02 13.99
CA TYR A 47 1.69 -1.98 13.03
C TYR A 47 2.92 -1.24 13.51
N TYR A 48 3.83 -0.96 12.58
CA TYR A 48 4.93 -0.03 12.79
C TYR A 48 4.80 1.13 11.81
N ILE A 49 4.86 2.35 12.30
CA ILE A 49 4.79 3.58 11.49
C ILE A 49 6.20 4.13 11.33
N ALA A 50 6.70 4.17 10.10
CA ALA A 50 7.94 4.80 9.73
C ALA A 50 7.63 6.11 9.00
N ASN A 51 7.98 7.28 9.59
CA ASN A 51 7.73 8.60 9.00
C ASN A 51 8.85 9.62 9.23
N THR A 52 10.01 9.16 9.69
CA THR A 52 11.22 9.99 9.72
C THR A 52 11.99 9.81 8.41
N ASP A 53 12.60 10.87 7.91
CA ASP A 53 13.30 10.85 6.62
C ASP A 53 14.40 9.78 6.58
N ASP A 54 15.15 9.58 7.66
CA ASP A 54 16.22 8.56 7.74
C ASP A 54 15.66 7.14 7.54
N ILE A 55 14.59 6.78 8.28
CA ILE A 55 14.00 5.44 8.22
C ILE A 55 13.31 5.21 6.87
N THR A 56 12.51 6.17 6.40
CA THR A 56 11.79 6.04 5.12
C THR A 56 12.74 5.89 3.94
N HIS A 57 13.88 6.57 3.99
CA HIS A 57 14.94 6.51 3.02
C HIS A 57 15.59 5.13 2.94
N GLU A 58 15.91 4.56 4.11
CA GLU A 58 16.50 3.24 4.15
C GLU A 58 15.49 2.16 3.72
N ILE A 59 14.20 2.28 4.10
CA ILE A 59 13.16 1.38 3.61
C ILE A 59 13.03 1.49 2.08
N PHE A 60 13.08 2.70 1.50
CA PHE A 60 12.99 2.92 0.06
C PHE A 60 14.00 2.11 -0.75
N LYS A 61 15.22 1.94 -0.25
CA LYS A 61 16.29 1.12 -0.86
C LYS A 61 16.03 -0.39 -0.79
N ASN A 62 15.07 -0.81 0.03
CA ASN A 62 14.79 -2.21 0.34
C ASN A 62 13.42 -2.69 -0.20
N VAL A 63 12.81 -1.93 -1.12
CA VAL A 63 11.55 -2.27 -1.78
C VAL A 63 11.70 -2.24 -3.31
N SER A 64 10.85 -3.01 -4.01
CA SER A 64 10.85 -3.06 -5.48
C SER A 64 9.56 -2.49 -6.04
N TRP A 65 9.66 -1.69 -7.11
CA TRP A 65 8.57 -0.93 -7.69
C TRP A 65 8.17 -1.46 -9.08
N ALA A 66 6.87 -1.29 -9.44
CA ALA A 66 6.34 -1.37 -10.81
C ALA A 66 6.81 -2.59 -11.62
N GLY A 67 6.62 -3.81 -11.09
CA GLY A 67 7.15 -5.05 -11.69
C GLY A 67 6.84 -5.24 -13.18
N TYR A 68 5.63 -4.94 -13.65
CA TYR A 68 5.27 -5.05 -15.08
C TYR A 68 5.97 -4.02 -15.97
N LEU A 69 6.38 -2.89 -15.44
CA LEU A 69 7.00 -1.80 -16.19
C LEU A 69 8.53 -1.85 -16.15
N LYS A 70 9.10 -2.95 -15.63
CA LYS A 70 10.56 -3.20 -15.59
C LYS A 70 11.38 -1.99 -15.09
N GLY A 71 10.83 -1.24 -14.14
CA GLY A 71 11.46 -0.08 -13.54
C GLY A 71 11.18 1.28 -14.21
N GLU A 72 10.54 1.32 -15.39
CA GLU A 72 10.22 2.59 -16.09
C GLU A 72 9.34 3.53 -15.27
N HIS A 73 8.56 2.99 -14.32
CA HIS A 73 7.69 3.76 -13.44
C HIS A 73 8.12 3.67 -11.96
N SER A 74 9.37 3.33 -11.72
CA SER A 74 9.93 3.40 -10.36
C SER A 74 10.08 4.86 -9.95
N PRO A 75 9.69 5.23 -8.72
CA PRO A 75 9.90 6.58 -8.22
C PRO A 75 11.40 6.89 -8.14
N SER A 76 11.76 8.13 -8.48
CA SER A 76 13.07 8.67 -8.16
C SER A 76 13.17 8.93 -6.65
N PHE A 77 14.38 9.20 -6.17
CA PHE A 77 14.61 9.59 -4.79
C PHE A 77 13.77 10.81 -4.33
N LYS A 78 13.50 11.75 -5.26
CA LYS A 78 12.67 12.93 -4.96
C LYS A 78 11.17 12.62 -4.91
N GLU A 79 10.76 11.49 -5.47
CA GLU A 79 9.38 11.04 -5.54
C GLU A 79 9.09 9.91 -4.55
N GLN A 80 10.01 9.62 -3.62
CA GLN A 80 9.84 8.58 -2.61
C GLN A 80 8.66 8.88 -1.66
N PRO A 81 7.99 7.85 -1.09
CA PRO A 81 6.96 8.05 -0.08
C PRO A 81 7.51 8.69 1.19
N LYS A 82 6.66 9.39 1.93
CA LYS A 82 7.01 10.08 3.18
C LYS A 82 6.67 9.27 4.42
N ALA A 83 5.97 8.16 4.27
CA ALA A 83 5.73 7.22 5.36
C ALA A 83 5.56 5.80 4.84
N TYR A 84 5.80 4.85 5.76
CA TYR A 84 5.43 3.45 5.58
C TYR A 84 4.68 2.96 6.81
N ILE A 85 3.65 2.13 6.58
CA ILE A 85 3.02 1.34 7.64
C ILE A 85 3.34 -0.13 7.34
N LEU A 86 4.05 -0.76 8.27
CA LEU A 86 4.44 -2.16 8.20
C LEU A 86 3.35 -3.01 8.84
N PHE A 87 2.96 -4.12 8.18
CA PHE A 87 2.07 -5.13 8.73
C PHE A 87 2.90 -6.26 9.33
N LEU A 88 2.87 -6.35 10.65
CA LEU A 88 3.64 -7.29 11.45
C LEU A 88 2.69 -8.30 12.13
N TYR A 89 3.17 -9.49 12.38
CA TYR A 89 2.46 -10.49 13.18
C TYR A 89 3.43 -11.39 13.93
N ASP A 90 2.96 -11.98 15.01
CA ASP A 90 3.69 -13.02 15.76
C ASP A 90 3.26 -14.40 15.25
N LYS A 91 4.20 -15.22 14.79
CA LYS A 91 3.92 -16.58 14.30
C LYS A 91 3.36 -17.51 15.38
N SER A 92 3.57 -17.20 16.64
CA SER A 92 2.97 -17.96 17.76
C SER A 92 1.47 -17.68 17.92
N GLU A 93 0.98 -16.53 17.44
CA GLU A 93 -0.44 -16.16 17.50
C GLU A 93 -1.21 -16.60 16.24
N THR A 94 -0.56 -16.62 15.07
CA THR A 94 -1.18 -17.02 13.79
C THR A 94 -0.16 -17.45 12.76
N GLU A 95 -0.52 -18.45 11.94
CA GLU A 95 0.28 -18.88 10.79
C GLU A 95 -0.10 -18.15 9.49
N ASN A 96 -1.33 -17.62 9.40
CA ASN A 96 -1.85 -17.00 8.18
C ASN A 96 -2.68 -15.75 8.45
N PRO A 97 -2.05 -14.57 8.61
CA PRO A 97 -2.73 -13.31 8.85
C PRO A 97 -3.24 -12.61 7.57
N LYS A 98 -3.14 -13.25 6.40
CA LYS A 98 -3.30 -12.56 5.10
C LYS A 98 -4.66 -11.93 4.89
N TRP A 99 -5.74 -12.58 5.36
CA TRP A 99 -7.09 -12.01 5.23
C TRP A 99 -7.25 -10.78 6.12
N ASP A 100 -6.78 -10.85 7.34
CA ASP A 100 -6.77 -9.71 8.27
C ASP A 100 -5.94 -8.55 7.72
N ILE A 101 -4.73 -8.84 7.20
CA ILE A 101 -3.86 -7.84 6.57
C ILE A 101 -4.55 -7.23 5.34
N GLY A 102 -5.23 -8.04 4.52
CA GLY A 102 -5.99 -7.56 3.37
C GLY A 102 -7.07 -6.56 3.77
N ALA A 103 -7.89 -6.90 4.78
CA ALA A 103 -8.93 -6.02 5.33
C ALA A 103 -8.36 -4.73 5.91
N ALA A 104 -7.34 -4.85 6.76
CA ALA A 104 -6.66 -3.72 7.38
C ALA A 104 -5.98 -2.79 6.36
N SER A 105 -5.24 -3.38 5.41
CA SER A 105 -4.59 -2.64 4.34
C SER A 105 -5.60 -1.85 3.50
N HIS A 106 -6.72 -2.48 3.14
CA HIS A 106 -7.76 -1.83 2.33
C HIS A 106 -8.41 -0.67 3.09
N SER A 107 -8.68 -0.83 4.38
CA SER A 107 -9.20 0.25 5.24
C SER A 107 -8.27 1.46 5.27
N ILE A 108 -6.96 1.25 5.43
CA ILE A 108 -5.97 2.34 5.37
C ILE A 108 -5.97 3.00 3.99
N GLN A 109 -6.03 2.22 2.91
CA GLN A 109 -6.00 2.75 1.55
C GLN A 109 -7.19 3.66 1.25
N LEU A 110 -8.40 3.29 1.67
CA LEU A 110 -9.60 4.13 1.51
C LEU A 110 -9.48 5.41 2.34
N MET A 111 -8.99 5.30 3.58
CA MET A 111 -8.79 6.45 4.44
C MET A 111 -7.74 7.41 3.90
N ALA A 112 -6.65 6.87 3.33
CA ALA A 112 -5.61 7.68 2.68
C ALA A 112 -6.18 8.50 1.51
N VAL A 113 -7.03 7.89 0.67
CA VAL A 113 -7.73 8.61 -0.41
C VAL A 113 -8.66 9.70 0.15
N HIS A 114 -9.39 9.42 1.23
CA HIS A 114 -10.24 10.41 1.90
C HIS A 114 -9.44 11.64 2.36
N GLU A 115 -8.23 11.43 2.87
CA GLU A 115 -7.31 12.49 3.31
C GLU A 115 -6.46 13.08 2.15
N GLY A 116 -6.79 12.76 0.89
CA GLY A 116 -6.07 13.25 -0.30
C GLY A 116 -4.68 12.64 -0.48
N MET A 117 -4.44 11.48 0.09
CA MET A 117 -3.18 10.76 -0.03
C MET A 117 -3.29 9.52 -0.92
N GLY A 118 -2.16 9.05 -1.41
CA GLY A 118 -2.02 7.83 -2.17
C GLY A 118 -1.21 6.77 -1.42
N THR A 119 -1.39 5.53 -1.84
CA THR A 119 -0.71 4.39 -1.22
C THR A 119 -0.21 3.40 -2.27
N CYS A 120 0.86 2.65 -1.91
CA CYS A 120 1.30 1.46 -2.63
C CYS A 120 1.45 0.30 -1.65
N TRP A 121 0.65 -0.75 -1.80
CA TRP A 121 0.80 -1.96 -1.00
C TRP A 121 1.85 -2.88 -1.62
N MET A 122 2.86 -3.24 -0.85
CA MET A 122 4.07 -3.88 -1.35
C MET A 122 4.40 -5.16 -0.58
N GLY A 123 4.57 -6.24 -1.34
CA GLY A 123 5.09 -7.53 -0.86
C GLY A 123 6.49 -7.86 -1.41
N ALA A 124 6.93 -7.18 -2.48
CA ALA A 124 8.28 -7.32 -3.05
C ALA A 124 9.29 -6.45 -2.27
N ILE A 125 9.67 -6.93 -1.09
CA ILE A 125 10.44 -6.20 -0.09
C ILE A 125 11.52 -7.08 0.53
N LYS A 126 12.62 -6.49 0.99
CA LYS A 126 13.68 -7.18 1.74
C LYS A 126 13.34 -7.15 3.24
N ARG A 127 12.55 -8.13 3.67
CA ARG A 127 11.92 -8.17 5.00
C ARG A 127 12.88 -8.01 6.16
N GLU A 128 13.95 -8.82 6.18
CA GLU A 128 14.93 -8.84 7.27
C GLU A 128 15.62 -7.48 7.42
N ASN A 129 16.05 -6.89 6.29
CA ASN A 129 16.69 -5.57 6.31
C ASN A 129 15.75 -4.49 6.86
N ILE A 130 14.45 -4.53 6.48
CA ILE A 130 13.48 -3.54 6.95
C ILE A 130 13.20 -3.70 8.44
N LEU A 131 13.12 -4.93 8.95
CA LEU A 131 12.98 -5.20 10.39
C LEU A 131 14.18 -4.66 11.18
N GLU A 132 15.40 -4.84 10.67
CA GLU A 132 16.63 -4.31 11.28
C GLU A 132 16.63 -2.78 11.28
N ILE A 133 16.33 -2.13 10.13
CA ILE A 133 16.23 -0.66 10.00
C ILE A 133 15.25 -0.08 11.02
N CYS A 134 14.12 -0.74 11.21
CA CYS A 134 13.07 -0.30 12.13
C CYS A 134 13.30 -0.74 13.58
N ASN A 135 14.35 -1.49 13.85
CA ASN A 135 14.64 -2.08 15.17
C ASN A 135 13.42 -2.81 15.78
N VAL A 136 12.72 -3.58 14.95
CA VAL A 136 11.53 -4.35 15.35
C VAL A 136 11.96 -5.61 16.12
N ASP A 137 11.24 -5.94 17.21
CA ASP A 137 11.47 -7.15 17.99
C ASP A 137 11.42 -8.41 17.09
N LYS A 138 12.40 -9.31 17.25
CA LYS A 138 12.59 -10.54 16.45
C LYS A 138 11.42 -11.52 16.52
N LYS A 139 10.52 -11.39 17.49
CA LYS A 139 9.31 -12.21 17.55
C LYS A 139 8.32 -11.88 16.43
N TYR A 140 8.39 -10.67 15.87
CA TYR A 140 7.51 -10.26 14.78
C TYR A 140 8.06 -10.63 13.42
N THR A 141 7.14 -11.01 12.55
CA THR A 141 7.38 -11.25 11.13
C THR A 141 6.74 -10.12 10.33
N LEU A 142 7.47 -9.55 9.38
CA LEU A 142 6.94 -8.59 8.43
C LEU A 142 6.28 -9.33 7.26
N ASP A 143 4.98 -9.14 7.04
CA ASP A 143 4.29 -9.68 5.87
C ASP A 143 4.48 -8.76 4.66
N SER A 144 4.01 -7.55 4.79
CA SER A 144 4.00 -6.54 3.74
C SER A 144 4.01 -5.13 4.35
N LEU A 145 4.05 -4.11 3.51
CA LEU A 145 3.94 -2.71 3.94
C LEU A 145 3.12 -1.85 2.97
N LEU A 146 2.59 -0.74 3.48
CA LEU A 146 2.03 0.35 2.69
C LEU A 146 3.00 1.52 2.65
N ALA A 147 3.43 1.90 1.44
CA ALA A 147 4.05 3.20 1.18
C ALA A 147 2.95 4.25 1.09
N ILE A 148 3.14 5.42 1.70
CA ILE A 148 2.11 6.47 1.85
C ILE A 148 2.71 7.84 1.55
N GLY A 149 1.96 8.68 0.84
CA GLY A 149 2.37 10.05 0.52
C GLY A 149 1.28 10.82 -0.21
N TYR A 150 1.49 12.11 -0.42
CA TYR A 150 0.65 12.88 -1.33
C TYR A 150 1.01 12.50 -2.77
N PRO A 151 0.02 12.16 -3.63
CA PRO A 151 0.29 11.65 -4.97
C PRO A 151 0.93 12.71 -5.88
N ALA A 152 1.94 12.31 -6.64
CA ALA A 152 2.54 13.08 -7.74
C ALA A 152 2.13 12.52 -9.11
N GLU A 153 1.15 11.63 -9.14
CA GLU A 153 0.60 11.00 -10.34
C GLU A 153 -0.90 10.77 -10.18
N SER A 154 -1.59 10.55 -11.29
CA SER A 154 -3.03 10.31 -11.33
C SER A 154 -3.35 9.12 -12.23
N PRO A 155 -3.24 7.88 -11.74
CA PRO A 155 -3.56 6.68 -12.51
C PRO A 155 -5.03 6.64 -12.93
N MET A 156 -5.29 6.11 -14.14
CA MET A 156 -6.62 5.94 -14.68
C MET A 156 -7.07 4.48 -14.61
N ILE A 157 -8.33 4.28 -14.26
CA ILE A 157 -9.00 2.98 -14.38
C ILE A 157 -9.63 2.89 -15.77
N GLU A 158 -9.61 1.71 -16.36
CA GLU A 158 -10.29 1.42 -17.62
C GLU A 158 -10.84 -0.01 -17.61
N GLU A 159 -11.78 -0.30 -18.49
CA GLU A 159 -12.21 -1.67 -18.72
C GLU A 159 -11.12 -2.48 -19.41
N MET A 160 -10.91 -3.70 -18.94
CA MET A 160 -9.93 -4.60 -19.53
C MET A 160 -10.41 -5.10 -20.90
N THR A 161 -9.56 -4.96 -21.91
CA THR A 161 -9.78 -5.52 -23.25
C THR A 161 -8.82 -6.66 -23.49
N ASP A 162 -9.23 -7.62 -24.32
CA ASP A 162 -8.40 -8.75 -24.79
C ASP A 162 -7.76 -9.62 -23.68
N GLY A 163 -8.30 -9.56 -22.45
CA GLY A 163 -7.82 -10.37 -21.32
C GLY A 163 -6.46 -9.93 -20.76
N ASP A 164 -5.88 -8.80 -21.19
CA ASP A 164 -4.62 -8.31 -20.62
C ASP A 164 -4.87 -7.42 -19.38
N CYS A 165 -4.54 -7.97 -18.21
CA CYS A 165 -4.68 -7.29 -16.92
C CYS A 165 -3.48 -6.40 -16.54
N LYS A 166 -2.44 -6.34 -17.37
CA LYS A 166 -1.24 -5.59 -17.05
C LYS A 166 -1.48 -4.09 -17.11
N TYR A 167 -1.15 -3.40 -16.03
CA TYR A 167 -1.10 -1.95 -16.07
C TYR A 167 0.05 -1.48 -16.98
N TYR A 168 -0.15 -0.37 -17.69
CA TYR A 168 0.78 0.17 -18.65
C TYR A 168 0.84 1.70 -18.61
N LEU A 169 1.84 2.28 -19.28
CA LEU A 169 1.97 3.72 -19.48
C LEU A 169 1.56 4.06 -20.93
N ASP A 170 0.74 5.10 -21.08
CA ASP A 170 0.49 5.69 -22.39
C ASP A 170 1.66 6.58 -22.86
N GLU A 171 1.53 7.18 -24.05
CA GLU A 171 2.51 8.10 -24.61
C GLU A 171 2.75 9.36 -23.75
N LYS A 172 1.75 9.74 -22.95
CA LYS A 172 1.81 10.89 -22.01
C LYS A 172 2.35 10.50 -20.64
N LYS A 173 2.77 9.23 -20.46
CA LYS A 173 3.22 8.66 -19.19
C LYS A 173 2.12 8.56 -18.13
N THR A 174 0.85 8.55 -18.54
CA THR A 174 -0.29 8.25 -17.65
C THR A 174 -0.34 6.75 -17.39
N LEU A 175 -0.49 6.36 -16.13
CA LEU A 175 -0.62 4.95 -15.75
C LEU A 175 -2.07 4.48 -15.92
N HIS A 176 -2.27 3.50 -16.77
CA HIS A 176 -3.56 2.85 -17.02
C HIS A 176 -3.65 1.55 -16.23
N VAL A 177 -4.81 1.31 -15.60
CA VAL A 177 -5.07 0.14 -14.73
C VAL A 177 -6.32 -0.58 -15.22
N PRO A 178 -6.19 -1.60 -16.09
CA PRO A 178 -7.32 -2.38 -16.61
C PRO A 178 -8.03 -3.14 -15.49
N LYS A 179 -9.36 -3.22 -15.58
CA LYS A 179 -10.24 -3.98 -14.69
C LYS A 179 -11.20 -4.83 -15.49
N LEU A 180 -11.44 -6.03 -15.03
CA LEU A 180 -12.53 -6.87 -15.53
C LEU A 180 -13.87 -6.13 -15.44
N SER A 181 -14.75 -6.36 -16.41
CA SER A 181 -16.12 -5.87 -16.32
C SER A 181 -16.89 -6.54 -15.18
N LEU A 182 -18.00 -5.96 -14.78
CA LEU A 182 -18.86 -6.57 -13.76
C LEU A 182 -19.37 -7.95 -14.20
N ASP A 183 -19.70 -8.11 -15.49
CA ASP A 183 -20.21 -9.37 -16.03
C ASP A 183 -19.13 -10.47 -16.03
N ASP A 184 -17.87 -10.12 -16.19
CA ASP A 184 -16.75 -11.09 -16.15
C ASP A 184 -16.46 -11.62 -14.74
N VAL A 185 -16.80 -10.87 -13.70
CA VAL A 185 -16.53 -11.28 -12.30
C VAL A 185 -17.74 -11.92 -11.63
N LEU A 186 -18.94 -11.80 -12.19
CA LEU A 186 -20.16 -12.42 -11.67
C LEU A 186 -20.37 -13.81 -12.29
N ILE A 187 -20.29 -14.84 -11.45
CA ILE A 187 -20.67 -16.20 -11.84
C ILE A 187 -22.17 -16.35 -11.59
N LYS A 188 -22.94 -16.68 -12.66
CA LYS A 188 -24.38 -16.92 -12.60
C LYS A 188 -24.68 -18.40 -12.38
#